data_c660f8330f5dc4b12b7bc255f2b97294
#
_entry.id   c660f8330f5dc4b12b7bc255f2b97294
#
_cell.length_a   1.000
_cell.length_b   1.000
_cell.length_c   1.000
_cell.angle_alpha   90.00
_cell.angle_beta   90.00
_cell.angle_gamma   90.00
#
_symmetry.space_group_name_H-M   'P 1'
#
loop_
_entity.id
_entity.type
_entity.pdbx_description
1 polymer ?
#
loop_
_entity_poly.entity_id
_entity_poly.type
_entity_poly.pdbx_seq_one_letter_code
_entity_poly.pdbx_strand_id
1 'polypeptide(L)'
;TRSFFQFCKICPRGEIPDDFKEPVISDVPVLIISGEADPVTPPSNGDLAAHTLPNSLHLVVPGMGHINIFRGCIPRIASDFLEAGSNDRLDIACVQDIAPMPFFINFSGPNP
;
A
#
# COMPACT_ATOMS: atom_id res chain seq x y z
N THR A 1 3.35 26.42 8.06
CA THR A 1 3.45 25.14 8.85
C THR A 1 2.97 25.34 10.30
N ARG A 2 3.26 26.47 10.95
CA ARG A 2 2.79 26.77 12.32
C ARG A 2 1.25 26.85 12.45
N SER A 3 0.57 27.32 11.40
CA SER A 3 -0.88 27.51 11.41
C SER A 3 -1.67 26.19 11.50
N PHE A 4 -1.20 25.14 10.84
CA PHE A 4 -1.88 23.84 10.81
C PHE A 4 -1.94 23.19 12.21
N PHE A 5 -0.85 23.27 12.97
CA PHE A 5 -0.80 22.72 14.32
C PHE A 5 -1.66 23.49 15.33
N GLN A 6 -2.00 24.76 15.07
CA GLN A 6 -2.89 25.53 15.95
C GLN A 6 -4.35 25.04 15.84
N PHE A 7 -4.80 24.62 14.64
CA PHE A 7 -6.14 24.05 14.48
C PHE A 7 -6.32 22.75 15.27
N CYS A 8 -5.28 21.92 15.36
CA CYS A 8 -5.33 20.68 16.12
C CYS A 8 -5.53 20.90 17.65
N LYS A 9 -5.26 22.11 18.17
CA LYS A 9 -5.45 22.42 19.60
C LYS A 9 -6.91 22.74 19.95
N ILE A 10 -7.70 23.19 18.97
CA ILE A 10 -9.08 23.57 19.15
C ILE A 10 -10.08 22.54 18.60
N CYS A 11 -9.59 21.55 17.84
CA CYS A 11 -10.41 20.45 17.35
C CYS A 11 -10.85 19.56 18.54
N PRO A 12 -12.11 19.12 18.58
CA PRO A 12 -12.53 18.12 19.54
C PRO A 12 -11.66 16.86 19.40
N ARG A 13 -11.14 16.35 20.50
CA ARG A 13 -10.38 15.10 20.52
C ARG A 13 -11.28 14.00 21.07
N GLY A 14 -11.36 12.89 20.35
CA GLY A 14 -11.94 11.67 20.89
C GLY A 14 -11.00 11.01 21.91
N GLU A 15 -11.57 10.21 22.79
CA GLU A 15 -10.79 9.29 23.60
C GLU A 15 -10.29 8.15 22.70
N ILE A 16 -9.01 7.85 22.79
CA ILE A 16 -8.39 6.72 22.11
C ILE A 16 -7.84 5.75 23.17
N PRO A 17 -7.95 4.43 22.95
CA PRO A 17 -7.34 3.44 23.84
C PRO A 17 -5.83 3.66 23.97
N ASP A 18 -5.26 3.27 25.11
CA ASP A 18 -3.82 3.39 25.35
C ASP A 18 -2.98 2.57 24.36
N ASP A 19 -3.53 1.46 23.89
CA ASP A 19 -2.92 0.53 22.92
C ASP A 19 -3.14 0.91 21.43
N PHE A 20 -3.77 2.04 21.17
CA PHE A 20 -4.07 2.47 19.78
C PHE A 20 -2.85 2.54 18.85
N LYS A 21 -1.67 2.74 19.42
CA LYS A 21 -0.41 2.84 18.67
C LYS A 21 0.42 1.56 18.70
N GLU A 22 -0.03 0.56 19.43
CA GLU A 22 0.68 -0.72 19.48
C GLU A 22 0.50 -1.48 18.15
N PRO A 23 1.52 -2.23 17.72
CA PRO A 23 1.41 -3.07 16.53
C PRO A 23 0.30 -4.11 16.68
N VAL A 24 -0.50 -4.27 15.64
CA VAL A 24 -1.51 -5.34 15.59
C VAL A 24 -0.79 -6.68 15.42
N ILE A 25 -1.06 -7.63 16.30
CA ILE A 25 -0.57 -9.02 16.22
C ILE A 25 -1.76 -9.90 15.84
N SER A 26 -1.68 -10.60 14.69
CA SER A 26 -2.78 -11.41 14.21
C SER A 26 -2.31 -12.50 13.24
N ASP A 27 -2.94 -13.66 13.32
CA ASP A 27 -2.74 -14.78 12.38
C ASP A 27 -3.68 -14.72 11.16
N VAL A 28 -4.52 -13.70 11.07
CA VAL A 28 -5.43 -13.51 9.93
C VAL A 28 -4.59 -13.26 8.67
N PRO A 29 -4.91 -13.88 7.53
CA PRO A 29 -4.27 -13.56 6.26
C PRO A 29 -4.43 -12.08 5.91
N VAL A 30 -3.34 -11.44 5.53
CA VAL A 30 -3.31 -10.01 5.16
C VAL A 30 -2.57 -9.82 3.85
N LEU A 31 -3.17 -9.09 2.92
CA LEU A 31 -2.50 -8.61 1.71
C LEU A 31 -2.14 -7.14 1.88
N ILE A 32 -0.84 -6.86 1.91
CA ILE A 32 -0.29 -5.49 2.01
C ILE A 32 0.18 -5.07 0.62
N ILE A 33 -0.25 -3.90 0.16
CA ILE A 33 0.12 -3.39 -1.18
C ILE A 33 0.72 -2.01 -1.02
N SER A 34 1.99 -1.86 -1.42
CA SER A 34 2.73 -0.59 -1.38
C SER A 34 3.19 -0.18 -2.77
N GLY A 35 3.28 1.11 -3.03
CA GLY A 35 3.98 1.61 -4.21
C GLY A 35 5.45 1.86 -3.91
N GLU A 36 6.34 1.42 -4.80
CA GLU A 36 7.79 1.59 -4.61
C GLU A 36 8.18 3.06 -4.42
N ALA A 37 7.51 3.97 -5.14
CA ALA A 37 7.74 5.42 -5.10
C ALA A 37 6.69 6.18 -4.28
N ASP A 38 6.06 5.54 -3.29
CA ASP A 38 5.06 6.17 -2.44
C ASP A 38 5.72 7.10 -1.39
N PRO A 39 5.52 8.43 -1.48
CA PRO A 39 6.10 9.38 -0.53
C PRO A 39 5.27 9.53 0.75
N VAL A 40 4.08 8.96 0.83
CA VAL A 40 3.15 9.09 1.96
C VAL A 40 3.28 7.90 2.90
N THR A 41 3.18 6.70 2.34
CA THR A 41 3.32 5.42 3.03
C THR A 41 4.34 4.55 2.29
N PRO A 42 5.63 4.80 2.46
CA PRO A 42 6.68 4.05 1.77
C PRO A 42 6.63 2.55 2.11
N PRO A 43 7.19 1.68 1.25
CA PRO A 43 7.18 0.23 1.46
C PRO A 43 7.65 -0.22 2.84
N SER A 44 8.58 0.51 3.45
CA SER A 44 9.06 0.23 4.81
C SER A 44 7.96 0.21 5.87
N ASN A 45 6.85 0.94 5.67
CA ASN A 45 5.70 0.88 6.57
C ASN A 45 4.95 -0.46 6.42
N GLY A 46 4.87 -0.98 5.20
CA GLY A 46 4.31 -2.31 4.92
C GLY A 46 5.18 -3.41 5.53
N ASP A 47 6.51 -3.30 5.39
CA ASP A 47 7.44 -4.23 6.02
C ASP A 47 7.29 -4.24 7.54
N LEU A 48 7.18 -3.06 8.16
CA LEU A 48 6.98 -2.93 9.60
C LEU A 48 5.67 -3.60 10.05
N ALA A 49 4.57 -3.39 9.31
CA ALA A 49 3.30 -4.03 9.60
C ALA A 49 3.38 -5.57 9.47
N ALA A 50 4.09 -6.07 8.47
CA ALA A 50 4.26 -7.50 8.23
C ALA A 50 4.99 -8.22 9.38
N HIS A 51 5.83 -7.54 10.16
CA HIS A 51 6.58 -8.16 11.27
C HIS A 51 5.69 -8.82 12.33
N THR A 52 4.49 -8.31 12.54
CA THR A 52 3.54 -8.83 13.52
C THR A 52 2.35 -9.55 12.91
N LEU A 53 2.38 -9.77 11.60
CA LEU A 53 1.36 -10.43 10.79
C LEU A 53 1.98 -11.63 10.05
N PRO A 54 2.19 -12.78 10.70
CA PRO A 54 2.95 -13.90 10.13
C PRO A 54 2.33 -14.48 8.86
N ASN A 55 1.01 -14.31 8.66
CA ASN A 55 0.30 -14.74 7.46
C ASN A 55 0.06 -13.58 6.48
N SER A 56 0.94 -12.56 6.47
CA SER A 56 0.86 -11.48 5.50
C SER A 56 1.70 -11.75 4.24
N LEU A 57 1.22 -11.19 3.12
CA LEU A 57 1.97 -11.04 1.88
C LEU A 57 2.10 -9.56 1.57
N HIS A 58 3.33 -9.06 1.48
CA HIS A 58 3.60 -7.68 1.10
C HIS A 58 4.02 -7.59 -0.36
N LEU A 59 3.22 -6.92 -1.19
CA LEU A 59 3.48 -6.62 -2.59
C LEU A 59 3.95 -5.17 -2.75
N VAL A 60 5.15 -4.98 -3.29
CA VAL A 60 5.66 -3.67 -3.67
C VAL A 60 5.50 -3.50 -5.18
N VAL A 61 4.69 -2.54 -5.61
CA VAL A 61 4.39 -2.31 -7.02
C VAL A 61 5.43 -1.37 -7.62
N PRO A 62 6.22 -1.82 -8.63
CA PRO A 62 7.34 -1.07 -9.18
C PRO A 62 6.93 0.30 -9.73
N GLY A 63 7.68 1.33 -9.41
CA GLY A 63 7.52 2.71 -9.91
C GLY A 63 6.20 3.39 -9.59
N MET A 64 5.32 2.78 -8.79
CA MET A 64 4.01 3.34 -8.44
C MET A 64 4.07 4.17 -7.16
N GLY A 65 3.22 5.20 -7.11
CA GLY A 65 3.02 6.05 -5.94
C GLY A 65 1.92 5.52 -5.01
N HIS A 66 1.26 6.44 -4.32
CA HIS A 66 0.16 6.13 -3.41
C HIS A 66 -1.09 5.60 -4.15
N ILE A 67 -1.84 4.68 -3.52
CA ILE A 67 -3.08 4.07 -4.04
C ILE A 67 -2.86 3.23 -5.32
N ASN A 68 -2.41 2.00 -5.14
CA ASN A 68 -2.08 1.07 -6.23
C ASN A 68 -3.20 0.06 -6.56
N ILE A 69 -4.25 0.00 -5.75
CA ILE A 69 -5.28 -1.04 -5.85
C ILE A 69 -5.95 -1.13 -7.24
N PHE A 70 -5.91 -0.06 -8.03
CA PHE A 70 -6.50 -0.01 -9.38
C PHE A 70 -5.47 -0.16 -10.50
N ARG A 71 -4.23 -0.56 -10.21
CA ARG A 71 -3.15 -0.63 -11.19
C ARG A 71 -2.92 -2.05 -11.71
N GLY A 72 -2.72 -2.15 -13.03
CA GLY A 72 -2.36 -3.40 -13.68
C GLY A 72 -3.23 -4.58 -13.26
N CYS A 73 -2.59 -5.64 -12.78
CA CYS A 73 -3.26 -6.85 -12.30
C CYS A 73 -3.59 -6.84 -10.78
N ILE A 74 -3.31 -5.75 -10.07
CA ILE A 74 -3.56 -5.68 -8.62
C ILE A 74 -5.03 -5.93 -8.26
N PRO A 75 -6.05 -5.39 -9.00
CA PRO A 75 -7.45 -5.69 -8.68
C PRO A 75 -7.77 -7.19 -8.73
N ARG A 76 -7.20 -7.94 -9.70
CA ARG A 76 -7.37 -9.38 -9.80
C ARG A 76 -6.75 -10.08 -8.61
N ILE A 77 -5.51 -9.75 -8.24
CA ILE A 77 -4.83 -10.34 -7.09
C ILE A 77 -5.62 -10.09 -5.80
N ALA A 78 -6.15 -8.87 -5.61
CA ALA A 78 -6.98 -8.54 -4.46
C ALA A 78 -8.28 -9.35 -4.43
N SER A 79 -8.93 -9.55 -5.59
CA SER A 79 -10.13 -10.39 -5.70
C SER A 79 -9.82 -11.85 -5.36
N ASP A 80 -8.76 -12.39 -5.96
CA ASP A 80 -8.32 -13.77 -5.74
C ASP A 80 -7.98 -14.00 -4.25
N PHE A 81 -7.33 -13.03 -3.61
CA PHE A 81 -7.06 -13.06 -2.16
C PHE A 81 -8.33 -13.11 -1.32
N LEU A 82 -9.31 -12.25 -1.63
CA LEU A 82 -10.58 -12.18 -0.89
C LEU A 82 -11.40 -13.47 -1.07
N GLU A 83 -11.37 -14.05 -2.27
CA GLU A 83 -12.08 -15.31 -2.56
C GLU A 83 -11.41 -16.50 -1.89
N ALA A 84 -10.07 -16.56 -1.90
CA ALA A 84 -9.31 -17.65 -1.30
C ALA A 84 -9.23 -17.57 0.22
N GLY A 85 -9.30 -16.36 0.80
CA GLY A 85 -9.07 -16.12 2.23
C GLY A 85 -7.64 -16.48 2.67
N SER A 86 -6.68 -16.56 1.73
CA SER A 86 -5.29 -16.90 2.01
C SER A 86 -4.35 -16.35 0.94
N ASN A 87 -3.06 -16.28 1.27
CA ASN A 87 -2.00 -15.84 0.35
C ASN A 87 -1.35 -16.99 -0.44
N ASP A 88 -1.65 -18.27 -0.11
CA ASP A 88 -0.85 -19.43 -0.50
C ASP A 88 -0.79 -19.71 -2.01
N ARG A 89 -1.77 -19.27 -2.78
CA ARG A 89 -1.92 -19.58 -4.20
C ARG A 89 -2.11 -18.36 -5.09
N LEU A 90 -1.77 -17.18 -4.60
CA LEU A 90 -1.90 -15.96 -5.38
C LEU A 90 -0.87 -15.93 -6.51
N ASP A 91 -1.34 -15.79 -7.75
CA ASP A 91 -0.48 -15.51 -8.89
C ASP A 91 -0.12 -14.02 -8.91
N ILE A 92 1.07 -13.72 -8.43
CA ILE A 92 1.59 -12.35 -8.32
C ILE A 92 2.64 -12.03 -9.39
N ALA A 93 2.92 -12.95 -10.33
CA ALA A 93 3.99 -12.79 -11.33
C ALA A 93 3.84 -11.51 -12.16
N CYS A 94 2.59 -11.15 -12.49
CA CYS A 94 2.26 -9.95 -13.26
C CYS A 94 2.64 -8.61 -12.58
N VAL A 95 2.91 -8.61 -11.27
CA VAL A 95 3.29 -7.37 -10.56
C VAL A 95 4.61 -6.81 -11.08
N GLN A 96 5.53 -7.68 -11.48
CA GLN A 96 6.84 -7.29 -12.01
C GLN A 96 6.75 -6.59 -13.39
N ASP A 97 5.65 -6.81 -14.10
CA ASP A 97 5.41 -6.21 -15.42
C ASP A 97 4.70 -4.85 -15.32
N ILE A 98 4.29 -4.44 -14.12
CA ILE A 98 3.68 -3.13 -13.90
C ILE A 98 4.77 -2.07 -13.99
N ALA A 99 4.60 -1.16 -14.93
CA ALA A 99 5.49 -0.01 -15.11
C ALA A 99 4.71 1.31 -15.07
N PRO A 100 5.34 2.40 -14.62
CA PRO A 100 4.75 3.72 -14.75
C PRO A 100 4.57 4.08 -16.23
N MET A 101 3.58 4.92 -16.52
CA MET A 101 3.45 5.45 -17.88
C MET A 101 4.73 6.21 -18.25
N PRO A 102 5.28 6.00 -19.46
CA PRO A 102 6.47 6.70 -19.90
C PRO A 102 6.21 8.21 -19.94
N PHE A 103 7.24 8.98 -19.63
CA PHE A 103 7.13 10.44 -19.67
C PHE A 103 6.90 10.94 -21.09
N PHE A 104 6.11 11.98 -21.21
CA PHE A 104 5.94 12.72 -22.45
C PHE A 104 7.24 13.49 -22.75
N ILE A 105 7.95 13.13 -23.81
CA ILE A 105 9.29 13.68 -24.10
C ILE A 105 9.28 14.71 -25.24
N ASN A 106 8.22 14.74 -26.06
CA ASN A 106 8.01 15.70 -27.14
C ASN A 106 6.53 15.74 -27.55
N PHE A 107 6.18 16.60 -28.50
CA PHE A 107 4.79 16.73 -28.98
C PHE A 107 4.21 15.48 -29.65
N SER A 108 5.02 14.49 -29.97
CA SER A 108 4.58 13.19 -30.52
C SER A 108 4.31 12.17 -29.41
N GLY A 109 4.57 12.48 -28.15
CA GLY A 109 4.37 11.62 -27.00
C GLY A 109 5.63 10.90 -26.53
N PRO A 110 5.48 9.87 -25.69
CA PRO A 110 6.57 9.02 -25.27
C PRO A 110 7.08 8.18 -26.46
N ASN A 111 8.33 7.78 -26.42
CA ASN A 111 8.82 6.77 -27.36
C ASN A 111 8.07 5.47 -27.11
N PRO A 112 7.71 4.73 -28.19
CA PRO A 112 7.07 3.42 -28.10
C PRO A 112 7.98 2.40 -27.42
#